data_0270f16bc30170c68d663d2feef871b6
#
_entry.id   0270f16bc30170c68d663d2feef871b6
#
_cell.length_a   1.000
_cell.length_b   1.000
_cell.length_c   1.000
_cell.angle_alpha   90.00
_cell.angle_beta   90.00
_cell.angle_gamma   90.00
#
_symmetry.space_group_name_H-M   'P 1'
#
loop_
_entity.id
_entity.type
_entity.pdbx_description
1 polymer ?
#
loop_
_entity_poly.entity_id
_entity_poly.type
_entity_poly.pdbx_seq_one_letter_code
_entity_poly.pdbx_strand_id
1 'polypeptide(L)'
;IICPLSIMYSAWQADVFNTCMHRSSVVCYGTAHKRKTIIEGDYDFTIINYDGVKIVKDEIKQANFDLVIVDECNAYKTHTTVRWKTLNKILNHETRVWMMTGTPACQSPVDAFGLGKLICPDRLPRLSAAWREKVMYQISRFKWLPKPNSKDLVFRALQPSIRFAKDQCLDLPEVTYQTRVVPLTKQVEKYYKELKTPMII
;
A
#
# COMPACT_ATOMS: atom_id res chain seq x y z
N ILE A 1 5.33 12.73 1.49
CA ILE A 1 4.11 11.90 1.48
C ILE A 1 3.99 11.25 0.11
N ILE A 2 3.91 9.92 0.07
CA ILE A 2 3.76 9.13 -1.17
C ILE A 2 2.35 8.55 -1.17
N CYS A 3 1.52 8.91 -2.16
CA CYS A 3 0.11 8.52 -2.21
C CYS A 3 -0.40 8.27 -3.64
N PRO A 4 -1.63 7.77 -3.83
CA PRO A 4 -2.26 7.72 -5.14
C PRO A 4 -2.39 9.11 -5.79
N LEU A 5 -2.25 9.17 -7.12
CA LEU A 5 -2.31 10.42 -7.89
C LEU A 5 -3.59 11.22 -7.64
N SER A 6 -4.72 10.53 -7.54
CA SER A 6 -6.05 11.15 -7.43
C SER A 6 -6.28 11.93 -6.13
N ILE A 7 -5.55 11.61 -5.07
CA ILE A 7 -5.77 12.19 -3.73
C ILE A 7 -4.67 13.17 -3.29
N MET A 8 -3.71 13.47 -4.15
CA MET A 8 -2.60 14.37 -3.79
C MET A 8 -3.08 15.77 -3.40
N TYR A 9 -4.02 16.34 -4.17
CA TYR A 9 -4.58 17.67 -3.92
C TYR A 9 -5.80 17.64 -3.00
N SER A 10 -6.77 16.76 -3.32
CA SER A 10 -8.09 16.76 -2.70
C SER A 10 -8.12 16.22 -1.27
N ALA A 11 -7.18 15.36 -0.91
CA ALA A 11 -7.05 14.84 0.45
C ALA A 11 -5.75 15.35 1.08
N TRP A 12 -4.59 14.84 0.66
CA TRP A 12 -3.35 15.09 1.38
C TRP A 12 -2.96 16.57 1.49
N GLN A 13 -2.99 17.35 0.41
CA GLN A 13 -2.68 18.77 0.49
C GLN A 13 -3.71 19.53 1.31
N ALA A 14 -4.99 19.23 1.14
CA ALA A 14 -6.07 19.83 1.92
C ALA A 14 -5.97 19.48 3.41
N ASP A 15 -5.68 18.22 3.74
CA ASP A 15 -5.57 17.77 5.13
C ASP A 15 -4.33 18.36 5.83
N VAL A 16 -3.19 18.46 5.13
CA VAL A 16 -2.00 19.15 5.65
C VAL A 16 -2.33 20.62 5.92
N PHE A 17 -3.03 21.30 5.00
CA PHE A 17 -3.44 22.67 5.21
C PHE A 17 -4.38 22.83 6.41
N ASN A 18 -5.36 21.94 6.58
CA ASN A 18 -6.33 22.00 7.65
C ASN A 18 -5.74 21.65 9.04
N THR A 19 -4.78 20.72 9.08
CA THR A 19 -4.22 20.21 10.33
C THR A 19 -2.90 20.89 10.74
N CYS A 20 -2.13 21.33 9.76
CA CYS A 20 -0.81 21.92 9.94
C CYS A 20 -0.69 23.25 9.16
N MET A 21 -1.69 24.15 9.31
CA MET A 21 -1.79 25.40 8.52
C MET A 21 -0.58 26.35 8.65
N HIS A 22 0.27 26.16 9.65
CA HIS A 22 1.52 26.90 9.83
C HIS A 22 2.71 26.30 9.09
N ARG A 23 2.49 25.19 8.37
CA ARG A 23 3.53 24.47 7.60
C ARG A 23 3.32 24.60 6.11
N SER A 24 4.42 24.68 5.38
CA SER A 24 4.41 24.73 3.93
C SER A 24 4.19 23.35 3.33
N SER A 25 3.34 23.26 2.29
CA SER A 25 3.11 22.00 1.56
C SER A 25 3.11 22.21 0.06
N VAL A 26 3.63 21.24 -0.69
CA VAL A 26 3.67 21.30 -2.14
C VAL A 26 3.35 19.93 -2.77
N VAL A 27 2.62 19.95 -3.88
CA VAL A 27 2.37 18.76 -4.69
C VAL A 27 3.41 18.65 -5.80
N CYS A 28 4.25 17.63 -5.70
CA CYS A 28 5.30 17.31 -6.66
C CYS A 28 4.73 16.60 -7.89
N TYR A 29 4.23 17.41 -8.85
CA TYR A 29 3.60 16.93 -10.08
C TYR A 29 4.06 17.72 -11.31
N GLY A 30 4.05 17.06 -12.49
CA GLY A 30 4.43 17.66 -13.77
C GLY A 30 5.62 16.96 -14.42
N THR A 31 6.38 17.71 -15.23
CA THR A 31 7.59 17.21 -15.91
C THR A 31 8.69 16.83 -14.93
N ALA A 32 9.65 16.03 -15.39
CA ALA A 32 10.80 15.64 -14.56
C ALA A 32 11.55 16.86 -14.00
N HIS A 33 11.79 17.89 -14.83
CA HIS A 33 12.45 19.11 -14.40
C HIS A 33 11.67 19.84 -13.30
N LYS A 34 10.36 20.05 -13.49
CA LYS A 34 9.50 20.69 -12.49
C LYS A 34 9.51 19.92 -11.16
N ARG A 35 9.44 18.58 -11.23
CA ARG A 35 9.48 17.75 -10.02
C ARG A 35 10.80 17.88 -9.25
N LYS A 36 11.95 17.95 -9.96
CA LYS A 36 13.26 18.17 -9.36
C LYS A 36 13.31 19.50 -8.62
N THR A 37 12.94 20.58 -9.28
CA THR A 37 12.89 21.91 -8.66
C THR A 37 11.99 21.93 -7.42
N ILE A 38 10.86 21.19 -7.42
CA ILE A 38 9.99 21.09 -6.25
C ILE A 38 10.67 20.33 -5.10
N ILE A 39 11.35 19.21 -5.37
CA ILE A 39 12.05 18.44 -4.33
C ILE A 39 13.23 19.22 -3.73
N GLU A 40 13.89 20.04 -4.54
CA GLU A 40 15.01 20.92 -4.12
C GLU A 40 14.54 22.17 -3.36
N GLY A 41 13.24 22.44 -3.35
CA GLY A 41 12.62 23.55 -2.63
C GLY A 41 12.51 23.28 -1.13
N ASP A 42 12.40 24.37 -0.35
CA ASP A 42 12.27 24.33 1.11
C ASP A 42 10.78 24.25 1.50
N TYR A 43 10.28 23.02 1.58
CA TYR A 43 8.89 22.72 1.99
C TYR A 43 8.87 21.73 3.14
N ASP A 44 8.03 21.99 4.15
CA ASP A 44 7.81 21.06 5.26
C ASP A 44 7.19 19.74 4.79
N PHE A 45 6.26 19.80 3.81
CA PHE A 45 5.61 18.64 3.24
C PHE A 45 5.70 18.62 1.72
N THR A 46 6.25 17.55 1.19
CA THR A 46 6.24 17.27 -0.26
C THR A 46 5.35 16.05 -0.54
N ILE A 47 4.33 16.22 -1.38
CA ILE A 47 3.35 15.20 -1.72
C ILE A 47 3.60 14.71 -3.14
N ILE A 48 3.82 13.42 -3.33
CA ILE A 48 4.19 12.83 -4.61
C ILE A 48 3.44 11.52 -4.87
N ASN A 49 3.10 11.24 -6.13
CA ASN A 49 2.53 9.95 -6.50
C ASN A 49 3.59 8.85 -6.66
N TYR A 50 3.19 7.57 -6.54
CA TYR A 50 4.09 6.41 -6.57
C TYR A 50 5.04 6.40 -7.77
N ASP A 51 4.53 6.69 -8.98
CA ASP A 51 5.35 6.66 -10.20
C ASP A 51 6.27 7.88 -10.30
N GLY A 52 5.89 8.98 -9.66
CA GLY A 52 6.71 10.18 -9.53
C GLY A 52 8.00 9.94 -8.74
N VAL A 53 7.94 9.11 -7.70
CA VAL A 53 9.11 8.77 -6.86
C VAL A 53 10.27 8.24 -7.69
N LYS A 54 9.99 7.41 -8.70
CA LYS A 54 11.02 6.86 -9.60
C LYS A 54 11.71 7.96 -10.42
N ILE A 55 10.98 9.01 -10.80
CA ILE A 55 11.47 10.09 -11.68
C ILE A 55 12.50 10.95 -10.94
N VAL A 56 12.28 11.20 -9.65
CA VAL A 56 13.09 12.10 -8.81
C VAL A 56 13.72 11.38 -7.63
N LYS A 57 14.08 10.11 -7.82
CA LYS A 57 14.61 9.24 -6.75
C LYS A 57 15.91 9.76 -6.14
N ASP A 58 16.78 10.33 -6.98
CA ASP A 58 18.11 10.80 -6.57
C ASP A 58 17.96 12.14 -5.81
N GLU A 59 17.06 13.00 -6.25
CA GLU A 59 16.72 14.26 -5.58
C GLU A 59 16.04 13.99 -4.22
N ILE A 60 15.10 13.04 -4.14
CA ILE A 60 14.48 12.65 -2.85
C ILE A 60 15.55 12.12 -1.88
N LYS A 61 16.48 11.30 -2.39
CA LYS A 61 17.55 10.76 -1.56
C LYS A 61 18.49 11.86 -1.05
N GLN A 62 18.81 12.86 -1.89
CA GLN A 62 19.64 14.01 -1.52
C GLN A 62 18.93 14.93 -0.54
N ALA A 63 17.64 15.14 -0.68
CA ALA A 63 16.82 15.95 0.22
C ALA A 63 16.75 15.37 1.66
N ASN A 64 17.05 14.07 1.82
CA ASN A 64 17.16 13.39 3.12
C ASN A 64 15.98 13.66 4.07
N PHE A 65 14.78 13.39 3.62
CA PHE A 65 13.56 13.60 4.42
C PHE A 65 13.59 12.80 5.73
N ASP A 66 13.23 13.43 6.84
CA ASP A 66 13.16 12.80 8.17
C ASP A 66 12.08 11.74 8.27
N LEU A 67 10.96 11.96 7.54
CA LEU A 67 9.78 11.09 7.57
C LEU A 67 9.25 10.84 6.14
N VAL A 68 9.06 9.58 5.83
CA VAL A 68 8.36 9.14 4.61
C VAL A 68 7.05 8.47 4.99
N ILE A 69 5.94 9.08 4.60
CA ILE A 69 4.59 8.53 4.76
C ILE A 69 4.16 7.89 3.45
N VAL A 70 3.74 6.64 3.48
CA VAL A 70 3.23 5.91 2.29
C VAL A 70 1.78 5.54 2.54
N ASP A 71 0.88 6.23 1.86
CA ASP A 71 -0.54 5.92 1.88
C ASP A 71 -0.86 4.79 0.90
N GLU A 72 -1.91 4.01 1.19
CA GLU A 72 -2.25 2.77 0.46
C GLU A 72 -1.01 1.91 0.14
N CYS A 73 -0.23 1.63 1.18
CA CYS A 73 1.08 0.99 1.07
C CYS A 73 1.06 -0.41 0.45
N ASN A 74 -0.11 -0.99 0.20
CA ASN A 74 -0.26 -2.22 -0.59
C ASN A 74 0.39 -2.14 -1.98
N ALA A 75 0.58 -0.93 -2.51
CA ALA A 75 1.35 -0.68 -3.72
C ALA A 75 2.83 -1.15 -3.62
N TYR A 76 3.33 -1.37 -2.39
CA TYR A 76 4.70 -1.79 -2.08
C TYR A 76 4.81 -3.20 -1.50
N LYS A 77 3.74 -4.00 -1.49
CA LYS A 77 3.73 -5.36 -0.93
C LYS A 77 4.71 -6.32 -1.60
N THR A 78 5.01 -6.11 -2.88
CA THR A 78 5.87 -6.99 -3.68
C THR A 78 7.29 -6.43 -3.78
N HIS A 79 8.21 -6.98 -3.00
CA HIS A 79 9.61 -6.54 -2.87
C HIS A 79 10.46 -6.64 -4.15
N THR A 80 10.01 -7.37 -5.16
CA THR A 80 10.73 -7.53 -6.45
C THR A 80 10.43 -6.42 -7.44
N THR A 81 9.38 -5.62 -7.21
CA THR A 81 8.96 -4.54 -8.11
C THR A 81 9.96 -3.39 -8.14
N VAL A 82 10.00 -2.67 -9.27
CA VAL A 82 10.82 -1.47 -9.42
C VAL A 82 10.43 -0.42 -8.38
N ARG A 83 9.12 -0.24 -8.12
CA ARG A 83 8.59 0.69 -7.12
C ARG A 83 9.16 0.41 -5.73
N TRP A 84 9.08 -0.83 -5.27
CA TRP A 84 9.63 -1.24 -3.98
C TRP A 84 11.15 -1.01 -3.90
N LYS A 85 11.89 -1.47 -4.91
CA LYS A 85 13.35 -1.32 -4.97
C LYS A 85 13.79 0.15 -4.99
N THR A 86 13.01 1.01 -5.64
CA THR A 86 13.28 2.45 -5.66
C THR A 86 13.12 3.05 -4.27
N LEU A 87 12.01 2.78 -3.59
CA LEU A 87 11.78 3.28 -2.24
C LEU A 87 12.84 2.75 -1.26
N ASN A 88 13.15 1.46 -1.31
CA ASN A 88 14.16 0.85 -0.45
C ASN A 88 15.57 1.47 -0.63
N LYS A 89 15.89 2.01 -1.82
CA LYS A 89 17.17 2.71 -2.08
C LYS A 89 17.17 4.15 -1.59
N ILE A 90 16.01 4.77 -1.47
CA ILE A 90 15.84 6.14 -0.98
C ILE A 90 15.95 6.17 0.54
N LEU A 91 15.30 5.20 1.20
CA LEU A 91 15.29 5.10 2.65
C LEU A 91 16.68 4.79 3.20
N ASN A 92 17.06 5.48 4.27
CA ASN A 92 18.25 5.21 5.06
C ASN A 92 17.87 4.87 6.52
N HIS A 93 18.85 4.63 7.38
CA HIS A 93 18.63 4.23 8.77
C HIS A 93 18.07 5.37 9.66
N GLU A 94 18.17 6.62 9.23
CA GLU A 94 17.68 7.79 9.94
C GLU A 94 16.24 8.13 9.52
N THR A 95 15.83 7.70 8.32
CA THR A 95 14.49 7.98 7.78
C THR A 95 13.42 7.20 8.54
N ARG A 96 12.49 7.89 9.19
CA ARG A 96 11.28 7.27 9.75
C ARG A 96 10.30 6.94 8.63
N VAL A 97 9.66 5.78 8.71
CA VAL A 97 8.72 5.33 7.66
C VAL A 97 7.38 4.98 8.28
N TRP A 98 6.33 5.64 7.81
CA TRP A 98 4.94 5.29 8.16
C TRP A 98 4.24 4.70 6.94
N MET A 99 3.72 3.52 7.09
CA MET A 99 2.94 2.85 6.04
C MET A 99 1.49 2.71 6.46
N MET A 100 0.59 3.29 5.68
CA MET A 100 -0.84 3.33 5.95
C MET A 100 -1.58 2.42 4.99
N THR A 101 -2.47 1.59 5.51
CA THR A 101 -3.39 0.76 4.72
C THR A 101 -4.49 0.18 5.61
N GLY A 102 -5.68 0.02 5.07
CA GLY A 102 -6.76 -0.69 5.76
C GLY A 102 -6.52 -2.22 5.87
N THR A 103 -5.67 -2.80 5.02
CA THR A 103 -5.47 -4.26 4.92
C THR A 103 -4.02 -4.63 4.57
N PRO A 104 -3.12 -4.71 5.55
CA PRO A 104 -1.67 -4.89 5.30
C PRO A 104 -1.27 -6.23 4.67
N ALA A 105 -2.13 -7.24 4.72
CA ALA A 105 -1.91 -8.57 4.11
C ALA A 105 -3.20 -9.03 3.41
N CYS A 106 -3.69 -8.22 2.46
CA CYS A 106 -5.02 -8.34 1.87
C CYS A 106 -5.28 -9.63 1.09
N GLN A 107 -4.28 -10.20 0.46
CA GLN A 107 -4.43 -11.41 -0.36
C GLN A 107 -3.78 -12.63 0.28
N SER A 108 -2.62 -12.45 0.92
CA SER A 108 -1.84 -13.54 1.49
C SER A 108 -0.96 -13.04 2.64
N PRO A 109 -0.68 -13.88 3.66
CA PRO A 109 0.30 -13.57 4.69
C PRO A 109 1.70 -13.24 4.14
N VAL A 110 1.99 -13.68 2.91
CA VAL A 110 3.26 -13.39 2.22
C VAL A 110 3.38 -11.90 1.88
N ASP A 111 2.27 -11.19 1.66
CA ASP A 111 2.24 -9.76 1.30
C ASP A 111 2.90 -8.87 2.38
N ALA A 112 2.87 -9.31 3.64
CA ALA A 112 3.51 -8.61 4.75
C ALA A 112 5.04 -8.51 4.60
N PHE A 113 5.67 -9.38 3.81
CA PHE A 113 7.13 -9.37 3.65
C PHE A 113 7.65 -8.07 3.04
N GLY A 114 7.06 -7.63 1.93
CA GLY A 114 7.50 -6.41 1.26
C GLY A 114 7.32 -5.17 2.15
N LEU A 115 6.19 -5.06 2.82
CA LEU A 115 5.91 -3.95 3.73
C LEU A 115 6.84 -3.96 4.94
N GLY A 116 6.94 -5.10 5.62
CA GLY A 116 7.76 -5.23 6.81
C GLY A 116 9.25 -5.02 6.55
N LYS A 117 9.74 -5.38 5.34
CA LYS A 117 11.12 -5.10 4.94
C LYS A 117 11.45 -3.62 4.79
N LEU A 118 10.46 -2.78 4.52
CA LEU A 118 10.63 -1.32 4.46
C LEU A 118 10.50 -0.66 5.84
N ILE A 119 9.79 -1.27 6.80
CA ILE A 119 9.50 -0.68 8.11
C ILE A 119 10.40 -1.26 9.21
N CYS A 120 10.46 -2.59 9.29
CA CYS A 120 11.13 -3.35 10.35
C CYS A 120 11.91 -4.53 9.75
N PRO A 121 12.97 -4.29 8.97
CA PRO A 121 13.69 -5.34 8.23
C PRO A 121 14.22 -6.47 9.12
N ASP A 122 14.58 -6.17 10.37
CA ASP A 122 15.17 -7.12 11.31
C ASP A 122 14.15 -8.14 11.87
N ARG A 123 12.86 -7.84 11.79
CA ARG A 123 11.79 -8.76 12.22
C ARG A 123 11.44 -9.83 11.21
N LEU A 124 11.96 -9.73 10.02
CA LEU A 124 11.68 -10.62 8.92
C LEU A 124 12.94 -11.36 8.46
N PRO A 125 12.81 -12.62 8.04
CA PRO A 125 13.94 -13.37 7.50
C PRO A 125 14.53 -12.63 6.27
N ARG A 126 15.81 -12.87 6.01
CA ARG A 126 16.51 -12.24 4.88
C ARG A 126 15.84 -12.51 3.53
N LEU A 127 15.37 -13.74 3.35
CA LEU A 127 14.79 -14.23 2.09
C LEU A 127 13.27 -14.34 2.18
N SER A 128 12.58 -13.92 1.13
CA SER A 128 11.12 -14.04 1.03
C SER A 128 10.63 -15.50 1.00
N ALA A 129 11.44 -16.42 0.49
CA ALA A 129 11.14 -17.86 0.53
C ALA A 129 11.02 -18.35 1.98
N ALA A 130 11.96 -18.00 2.84
CA ALA A 130 11.92 -18.36 4.25
C ALA A 130 10.69 -17.74 4.98
N TRP A 131 10.28 -16.52 4.59
CA TRP A 131 9.03 -15.95 5.11
C TRP A 131 7.82 -16.74 4.62
N ARG A 132 7.76 -17.11 3.34
CA ARG A 132 6.68 -17.94 2.80
C ARG A 132 6.56 -19.25 3.56
N GLU A 133 7.65 -19.99 3.74
CA GLU A 133 7.67 -21.26 4.50
C GLU A 133 7.24 -21.08 5.96
N LYS A 134 7.54 -19.91 6.56
CA LYS A 134 7.13 -19.59 7.93
C LYS A 134 5.62 -19.41 8.05
N VAL A 135 4.97 -18.72 7.09
CA VAL A 135 3.55 -18.34 7.16
C VAL A 135 2.60 -19.20 6.32
N MET A 136 3.14 -20.01 5.41
CA MET A 136 2.38 -20.88 4.50
C MET A 136 2.88 -22.32 4.61
N TYR A 137 2.03 -23.28 4.21
CA TYR A 137 2.45 -24.65 3.94
C TYR A 137 2.10 -25.02 2.50
N GLN A 138 2.96 -25.82 1.88
CA GLN A 138 2.81 -26.24 0.50
C GLN A 138 1.95 -27.51 0.44
N ILE A 139 0.87 -27.48 -0.36
CA ILE A 139 0.02 -28.65 -0.62
C ILE A 139 0.45 -29.37 -1.90
N SER A 140 0.85 -28.59 -2.91
CA SER A 140 1.33 -29.11 -4.18
C SER A 140 2.40 -28.17 -4.76
N ARG A 141 3.04 -28.57 -5.88
CA ARG A 141 4.07 -27.78 -6.54
C ARG A 141 3.68 -26.29 -6.72
N PHE A 142 2.40 -25.99 -6.92
CA PHE A 142 1.91 -24.64 -7.23
C PHE A 142 0.93 -24.09 -6.20
N LYS A 143 0.51 -24.87 -5.20
CA LYS A 143 -0.52 -24.48 -4.25
C LYS A 143 0.01 -24.40 -2.84
N TRP A 144 -0.17 -23.21 -2.26
CA TRP A 144 0.17 -22.90 -0.87
C TRP A 144 -1.05 -22.44 -0.12
N LEU A 145 -1.18 -22.81 1.16
CA LEU A 145 -2.23 -22.33 2.06
C LEU A 145 -1.61 -21.66 3.29
N PRO A 146 -2.30 -20.66 3.87
CA PRO A 146 -1.87 -20.04 5.12
C PRO A 146 -1.82 -21.05 6.27
N LYS A 147 -0.80 -20.99 7.10
CA LYS A 147 -0.75 -21.71 8.36
C LYS A 147 -1.76 -21.14 9.36
N PRO A 148 -2.30 -21.93 10.30
CA PRO A 148 -3.26 -21.44 11.30
C PRO A 148 -2.76 -20.21 12.07
N ASN A 149 -1.47 -20.16 12.40
CA ASN A 149 -0.82 -19.08 13.16
C ASN A 149 -0.29 -17.95 12.26
N SER A 150 -0.57 -17.95 10.96
CA SER A 150 -0.02 -16.96 10.02
C SER A 150 -0.42 -15.53 10.35
N LYS A 151 -1.64 -15.31 10.87
CA LYS A 151 -2.13 -13.98 11.27
C LYS A 151 -1.28 -13.40 12.41
N ASP A 152 -0.97 -14.19 13.42
CA ASP A 152 -0.15 -13.76 14.55
C ASP A 152 1.29 -13.47 14.12
N LEU A 153 1.84 -14.27 13.20
CA LEU A 153 3.17 -14.06 12.65
C LEU A 153 3.24 -12.75 11.85
N VAL A 154 2.22 -12.46 11.02
CA VAL A 154 2.10 -11.20 10.29
C VAL A 154 1.98 -10.03 11.26
N PHE A 155 1.10 -10.14 12.25
CA PHE A 155 0.92 -9.09 13.26
C PHE A 155 2.25 -8.77 13.96
N ARG A 156 2.97 -9.77 14.43
CA ARG A 156 4.28 -9.58 15.09
C ARG A 156 5.33 -8.98 14.15
N ALA A 157 5.33 -9.37 12.89
CA ALA A 157 6.29 -8.87 11.90
C ALA A 157 6.09 -7.39 11.55
N LEU A 158 4.84 -6.90 11.65
CA LEU A 158 4.48 -5.52 11.31
C LEU A 158 4.42 -4.58 12.54
N GLN A 159 4.84 -5.03 13.72
CA GLN A 159 4.92 -4.16 14.90
C GLN A 159 6.10 -3.18 14.80
N PRO A 160 5.99 -1.97 15.38
CA PRO A 160 4.82 -1.40 16.02
C PRO A 160 3.76 -0.97 14.99
N SER A 161 2.54 -1.43 15.15
CA SER A 161 1.42 -1.02 14.30
C SER A 161 0.23 -0.55 15.15
N ILE A 162 -0.44 0.51 14.70
CA ILE A 162 -1.65 1.04 15.32
C ILE A 162 -2.81 0.71 14.38
N ARG A 163 -3.90 0.20 14.95
CA ARG A 163 -5.12 -0.08 14.21
C ARG A 163 -6.28 0.70 14.83
N PHE A 164 -6.97 1.44 14.00
CA PHE A 164 -8.23 2.07 14.34
C PHE A 164 -9.36 1.29 13.67
N ALA A 165 -10.27 0.74 14.43
CA ALA A 165 -11.47 0.11 13.89
C ALA A 165 -12.55 1.19 13.70
N LYS A 166 -13.38 1.02 12.67
CA LYS A 166 -14.38 2.02 12.27
C LYS A 166 -15.40 2.29 13.37
N ASP A 167 -15.81 1.25 14.08
CA ASP A 167 -16.71 1.27 15.22
C ASP A 167 -16.12 1.96 16.48
N GLN A 168 -14.80 2.06 16.55
CA GLN A 168 -14.10 2.76 17.64
C GLN A 168 -13.92 4.27 17.37
N CYS A 169 -14.01 4.67 16.11
CA CYS A 169 -13.68 6.04 15.70
C CYS A 169 -14.90 6.85 15.22
N LEU A 170 -15.99 6.19 14.83
CA LEU A 170 -17.15 6.82 14.23
C LEU A 170 -18.44 6.29 14.85
N ASP A 171 -19.32 7.21 15.23
CA ASP A 171 -20.69 6.90 15.63
C ASP A 171 -21.55 6.73 14.37
N LEU A 172 -21.67 5.50 13.88
CA LEU A 172 -22.39 5.19 12.66
C LEU A 172 -23.67 4.41 12.98
N PRO A 173 -24.76 4.65 12.23
CA PRO A 173 -25.95 3.84 12.33
C PRO A 173 -25.67 2.39 11.95
N GLU A 174 -26.46 1.48 12.49
CA GLU A 174 -26.35 0.06 12.15
C GLU A 174 -26.47 -0.18 10.64
N VAL A 175 -25.63 -1.08 10.12
CA VAL A 175 -25.64 -1.44 8.71
C VAL A 175 -26.80 -2.39 8.46
N THR A 176 -27.78 -1.97 7.65
CA THR A 176 -28.86 -2.82 7.17
C THR A 176 -28.53 -3.41 5.80
N TYR A 177 -28.58 -4.73 5.70
CA TYR A 177 -28.39 -5.45 4.44
C TYR A 177 -29.74 -5.78 3.82
N GLN A 178 -29.99 -5.32 2.58
CA GLN A 178 -31.16 -5.67 1.80
C GLN A 178 -30.74 -6.43 0.55
N THR A 179 -31.28 -7.61 0.35
CA THR A 179 -31.11 -8.36 -0.88
C THR A 179 -32.21 -8.00 -1.86
N ARG A 180 -31.82 -7.43 -3.00
CA ARG A 180 -32.74 -7.20 -4.12
C ARG A 180 -32.48 -8.22 -5.22
N VAL A 181 -33.47 -9.06 -5.50
CA VAL A 181 -33.42 -10.01 -6.60
C VAL A 181 -33.93 -9.30 -7.86
N VAL A 182 -33.05 -9.15 -8.84
CA VAL A 182 -33.40 -8.58 -10.16
C VAL A 182 -33.38 -9.69 -11.18
N PRO A 183 -34.52 -9.95 -11.88
CA PRO A 183 -34.55 -10.96 -12.93
C PRO A 183 -33.63 -10.57 -14.08
N LEU A 184 -32.87 -11.54 -14.58
CA LEU A 184 -32.03 -11.33 -15.74
C LEU A 184 -32.89 -11.16 -17.00
N THR A 185 -32.46 -10.29 -17.91
CA THR A 185 -33.07 -10.22 -19.23
C THR A 185 -32.75 -11.50 -20.02
N LYS A 186 -33.64 -11.89 -20.95
CA LYS A 186 -33.44 -13.07 -21.80
C LYS A 186 -32.09 -13.11 -22.51
N GLN A 187 -31.60 -11.92 -22.90
CA GLN A 187 -30.29 -11.79 -23.56
C GLN A 187 -29.14 -12.10 -22.61
N VAL A 188 -29.19 -11.60 -21.38
CA VAL A 188 -28.19 -11.86 -20.34
C VAL A 188 -28.19 -13.32 -19.90
N GLU A 189 -29.37 -13.92 -19.76
CA GLU A 189 -29.49 -15.37 -19.48
C GLU A 189 -28.86 -16.23 -20.57
N LYS A 190 -29.05 -15.85 -21.85
CA LYS A 190 -28.40 -16.52 -22.98
C LYS A 190 -26.87 -16.46 -22.84
N TYR A 191 -26.31 -15.30 -22.59
CA TYR A 191 -24.84 -15.16 -22.40
C TYR A 191 -24.33 -15.97 -21.21
N TYR A 192 -25.04 -16.01 -20.09
CA TYR A 192 -24.65 -16.84 -18.95
C TYR A 192 -24.71 -18.35 -19.28
N LYS A 193 -25.67 -18.81 -20.09
CA LYS A 193 -25.72 -20.19 -20.54
C LYS A 193 -24.55 -20.53 -21.46
N GLU A 194 -24.21 -19.64 -22.40
CA GLU A 194 -23.07 -19.80 -23.30
C GLU A 194 -21.73 -19.86 -22.51
N LEU A 195 -21.55 -19.01 -21.52
CA LEU A 195 -20.35 -19.01 -20.65
C LEU A 195 -20.23 -20.25 -19.75
N LYS A 196 -21.35 -20.87 -19.39
CA LYS A 196 -21.37 -22.10 -18.58
C LYS A 196 -21.14 -23.37 -19.39
N THR A 197 -21.30 -23.30 -20.70
CA THR A 197 -20.97 -24.44 -21.58
C THR A 197 -19.43 -24.58 -21.57
N PRO A 198 -18.85 -25.67 -21.03
CA PRO A 198 -17.40 -25.83 -21.00
C PRO A 198 -16.90 -25.79 -22.45
N MET A 199 -15.93 -24.91 -22.73
CA MET A 199 -15.10 -25.02 -23.91
C MET A 199 -14.33 -26.34 -23.77
N ILE A 200 -14.82 -27.38 -24.42
CA ILE A 200 -14.05 -28.61 -24.65
C ILE A 200 -13.04 -28.24 -25.73
N ILE A 201 -11.82 -27.96 -25.29
CA ILE A 201 -10.62 -27.89 -26.13
C ILE A 201 -9.86 -29.19 -25.91
#